data_cad7b2933d78bf812ccb5fc47a0c64b0
#
_entry.id   cad7b2933d78bf812ccb5fc47a0c64b0
#
_cell.length_a   1.000
_cell.length_b   1.000
_cell.length_c   1.000
_cell.angle_alpha   90.00
_cell.angle_beta   90.00
_cell.angle_gamma   90.00
#
_symmetry.space_group_name_H-M   'P 1'
#
loop_
_entity.id
_entity.type
_entity.pdbx_description
1 polymer ?
#
loop_
_entity_poly.entity_id
_entity_poly.type
_entity_poly.pdbx_seq_one_letter_code
_entity_poly.pdbx_strand_id
1 'polypeptide(L)'
;MYSGYSFTTFDDLCVYLLTQIQPKRVLDIGAGEGKYGHLIRAANLPQPHLTAVEYEPGRKDELLALGYDEVRSISALSLMDRPEETFDFVILGDVIEHFRKSEGQDLLEYLNYRCKFILIVTPECMPMSSPNFYEGHNSLWRPQSMQWHDLWAHCRNNVMHF
;
A
#
# COMPACT_ATOMS: atom_id res chain seq x y z
N MET A 1 -16.84 13.49 -2.65
CA MET A 1 -15.66 13.37 -1.78
C MET A 1 -15.54 11.88 -1.47
N TYR A 2 -14.60 11.22 -2.12
CA TYR A 2 -14.38 9.79 -1.93
C TYR A 2 -13.44 9.63 -0.74
N SER A 3 -13.93 9.15 0.40
CA SER A 3 -13.06 8.78 1.51
C SER A 3 -12.49 7.40 1.17
N GLY A 4 -11.20 7.31 0.90
CA GLY A 4 -10.49 6.05 0.73
C GLY A 4 -10.49 5.29 2.05
N TYR A 5 -11.55 4.52 2.29
CA TYR A 5 -11.69 3.74 3.51
C TYR A 5 -11.14 2.34 3.29
N SER A 6 -10.05 2.01 3.95
CA SER A 6 -9.51 0.64 3.98
C SER A 6 -10.16 -0.19 5.07
N PHE A 7 -10.47 -1.45 4.75
CA PHE A 7 -10.99 -2.40 5.74
C PHE A 7 -9.95 -2.74 6.82
N THR A 8 -10.41 -2.94 8.06
CA THR A 8 -9.54 -3.24 9.21
C THR A 8 -9.19 -4.72 9.36
N THR A 9 -9.70 -5.56 8.48
CA THR A 9 -9.64 -7.04 8.58
C THR A 9 -8.23 -7.60 8.79
N PHE A 10 -7.20 -6.96 8.21
CA PHE A 10 -5.83 -7.43 8.28
C PHE A 10 -4.90 -6.50 9.08
N ASP A 11 -5.45 -5.59 9.87
CA ASP A 11 -4.66 -4.64 10.65
C ASP A 11 -3.75 -5.34 11.66
N ASP A 12 -4.27 -6.31 12.40
CA ASP A 12 -3.48 -7.11 13.36
C ASP A 12 -2.36 -7.90 12.67
N LEU A 13 -2.63 -8.44 11.48
CA LEU A 13 -1.60 -9.12 10.69
C LEU A 13 -0.52 -8.15 10.24
N CYS A 14 -0.90 -6.96 9.78
CA CYS A 14 0.06 -5.92 9.40
C CYS A 14 0.98 -5.56 10.57
N VAL A 15 0.42 -5.29 11.74
CA VAL A 15 1.19 -4.99 12.95
C VAL A 15 2.09 -6.16 13.35
N TYR A 16 1.59 -7.40 13.28
CA TYR A 16 2.38 -8.59 13.54
C TYR A 16 3.59 -8.70 12.59
N LEU A 17 3.37 -8.54 11.28
CA LEU A 17 4.45 -8.61 10.29
C LEU A 17 5.51 -7.52 10.53
N LEU A 18 5.08 -6.28 10.78
CA LEU A 18 5.97 -5.17 11.11
C LEU A 18 6.80 -5.45 12.37
N THR A 19 6.18 -6.06 13.39
CA THR A 19 6.87 -6.44 14.62
C THR A 19 7.93 -7.51 14.39
N GLN A 20 7.68 -8.47 13.49
CA GLN A 20 8.64 -9.52 13.15
C GLN A 20 9.80 -8.99 12.27
N ILE A 21 9.48 -8.12 11.31
CA ILE A 21 10.44 -7.61 10.32
C ILE A 21 11.29 -6.47 10.91
N GLN A 22 10.71 -5.63 11.76
CA GLN A 22 11.32 -4.43 12.34
C GLN A 22 11.99 -3.54 11.27
N PRO A 23 11.22 -3.11 10.25
CA PRO A 23 11.76 -2.33 9.15
C PRO A 23 12.29 -0.98 9.64
N LYS A 24 13.37 -0.49 9.02
CA LYS A 24 13.89 0.86 9.27
C LYS A 24 13.29 1.90 8.34
N ARG A 25 12.92 1.49 7.14
CA ARG A 25 12.32 2.35 6.10
C ARG A 25 11.06 1.70 5.57
N VAL A 26 9.94 2.38 5.74
CA VAL A 26 8.62 1.93 5.26
C VAL A 26 8.10 2.92 4.24
N LEU A 27 7.56 2.39 3.15
CA LEU A 27 6.84 3.14 2.13
C LEU A 27 5.38 2.71 2.13
N ASP A 28 4.49 3.66 2.36
CA ASP A 28 3.04 3.49 2.27
C ASP A 28 2.54 4.12 0.98
N ILE A 29 2.16 3.28 0.01
CA ILE A 29 1.70 3.71 -1.31
C ILE A 29 0.17 3.81 -1.30
N GLY A 30 -0.35 4.99 -1.66
CA GLY A 30 -1.77 5.30 -1.56
C GLY A 30 -2.21 5.44 -0.11
N ALA A 31 -1.47 6.23 0.66
CA ALA A 31 -1.67 6.35 2.10
C ALA A 31 -3.09 6.81 2.51
N GLY A 32 -3.83 7.46 1.60
CA GLY A 32 -5.20 7.90 1.84
C GLY A 32 -5.33 8.73 3.12
N GLU A 33 -6.15 8.25 4.05
CA GLU A 33 -6.36 8.87 5.37
C GLU A 33 -5.28 8.48 6.41
N GLY A 34 -4.20 7.81 6.00
CA GLY A 34 -3.06 7.50 6.86
C GLY A 34 -3.25 6.32 7.81
N LYS A 35 -4.14 5.37 7.47
CA LYS A 35 -4.43 4.19 8.28
C LYS A 35 -3.16 3.45 8.72
N TYR A 36 -2.30 3.09 7.77
CA TYR A 36 -1.09 2.31 8.07
C TYR A 36 -0.05 3.11 8.85
N GLY A 37 0.03 4.42 8.60
CA GLY A 37 0.84 5.32 9.43
C GLY A 37 0.41 5.31 10.88
N HIS A 38 -0.90 5.42 11.12
CA HIS A 38 -1.46 5.33 12.48
C HIS A 38 -1.15 3.98 13.13
N LEU A 39 -1.35 2.87 12.43
CA LEU A 39 -1.04 1.52 12.95
C LEU A 39 0.45 1.38 13.33
N ILE A 40 1.35 1.87 12.47
CA ILE A 40 2.80 1.80 12.71
C ILE A 40 3.19 2.64 13.93
N ARG A 41 2.67 3.87 14.03
CA ARG A 41 2.98 4.78 15.14
C ARG A 41 2.42 4.31 16.47
N ALA A 42 1.27 3.64 16.46
CA ALA A 42 0.65 3.04 17.66
C ALA A 42 1.30 1.72 18.09
N ALA A 43 2.01 1.04 17.18
CA ALA A 43 2.60 -0.27 17.47
C ALA A 43 3.83 -0.15 18.37
N ASN A 44 4.01 -1.15 19.25
CA ASN A 44 5.19 -1.26 20.11
C ASN A 44 6.37 -1.89 19.34
N LEU A 45 6.95 -1.12 18.43
CA LEU A 45 8.10 -1.52 17.63
C LEU A 45 9.09 -0.33 17.50
N PRO A 46 10.37 -0.58 17.15
CA PRO A 46 11.28 0.50 16.78
C PRO A 46 10.69 1.29 15.62
N GLN A 47 10.52 2.61 15.81
CA GLN A 47 9.82 3.45 14.84
C GLN A 47 10.63 3.60 13.55
N PRO A 48 10.10 3.18 12.39
CA PRO A 48 10.75 3.33 11.11
C PRO A 48 10.67 4.78 10.60
N HIS A 49 11.54 5.11 9.66
CA HIS A 49 11.30 6.25 8.77
C HIS A 49 10.14 5.89 7.84
N LEU A 50 9.05 6.64 7.93
CA LEU A 50 7.79 6.37 7.24
C LEU A 50 7.53 7.40 6.14
N THR A 51 7.54 6.93 4.90
CA THR A 51 7.25 7.74 3.71
C THR A 51 5.87 7.39 3.17
N ALA A 52 5.02 8.39 2.94
CA ALA A 52 3.77 8.24 2.22
C ALA A 52 3.92 8.65 0.76
N VAL A 53 3.28 7.92 -0.13
CA VAL A 53 2.97 8.35 -1.48
C VAL A 53 1.47 8.47 -1.61
N GLU A 54 0.99 9.68 -1.85
CA GLU A 54 -0.43 9.97 -1.97
C GLU A 54 -0.66 10.92 -3.15
N TYR A 55 -1.53 10.51 -4.03
CA TYR A 55 -1.84 11.25 -5.26
C TYR A 55 -2.58 12.57 -4.98
N GLU A 56 -3.43 12.61 -3.94
CA GLU A 56 -4.23 13.78 -3.59
C GLU A 56 -3.39 14.81 -2.81
N PRO A 57 -3.06 15.99 -3.40
CA PRO A 57 -2.13 16.95 -2.77
C PRO A 57 -2.65 17.53 -1.45
N GLY A 58 -3.97 17.60 -1.28
CA GLY A 58 -4.61 18.17 -0.07
C GLY A 58 -4.37 17.35 1.20
N ARG A 59 -3.93 16.11 1.09
CA ARG A 59 -3.71 15.21 2.24
C ARG A 59 -2.33 15.32 2.88
N LYS A 60 -1.42 16.09 2.28
CA LYS A 60 -0.02 16.13 2.74
C LYS A 60 0.10 16.56 4.20
N ASP A 61 -0.55 17.64 4.58
CA ASP A 61 -0.42 18.19 5.95
C ASP A 61 -1.11 17.28 6.98
N GLU A 62 -2.21 16.63 6.60
CA GLU A 62 -2.90 15.64 7.43
C GLU A 62 -2.00 14.42 7.70
N LEU A 63 -1.36 13.88 6.66
CA LEU A 63 -0.46 12.74 6.79
C LEU A 63 0.79 13.06 7.63
N LEU A 64 1.38 14.24 7.44
CA LEU A 64 2.48 14.70 8.30
C LEU A 64 2.04 14.80 9.77
N ALA A 65 0.84 15.32 10.04
CA ALA A 65 0.28 15.39 11.39
C ALA A 65 0.01 14.01 12.00
N LEU A 66 -0.25 12.98 11.19
CA LEU A 66 -0.41 11.59 11.61
C LEU A 66 0.93 10.88 11.84
N GLY A 67 2.05 11.57 11.64
CA GLY A 67 3.38 11.07 11.97
C GLY A 67 4.15 10.45 10.81
N TYR A 68 3.76 10.67 9.56
CA TYR A 68 4.66 10.38 8.43
C TYR A 68 5.84 11.34 8.46
N ASP A 69 7.05 10.82 8.24
CA ASP A 69 8.26 11.64 8.18
C ASP A 69 8.41 12.36 6.84
N GLU A 70 7.88 11.73 5.78
CA GLU A 70 7.88 12.29 4.43
C GLU A 70 6.55 11.99 3.74
N VAL A 71 6.02 12.97 3.00
CA VAL A 71 4.82 12.80 2.16
C VAL A 71 5.11 13.31 0.76
N ARG A 72 4.95 12.44 -0.21
CA ARG A 72 5.10 12.71 -1.64
C ARG A 72 3.74 12.77 -2.30
N SER A 73 3.33 13.96 -2.69
CA SER A 73 2.08 14.18 -3.44
C SER A 73 2.33 13.89 -4.93
N ILE A 74 2.48 12.60 -5.26
CA ILE A 74 2.73 12.09 -6.61
C ILE A 74 1.91 10.84 -6.88
N SER A 75 1.75 10.49 -8.16
CA SER A 75 1.27 9.17 -8.54
C SER A 75 2.26 8.09 -8.09
N ALA A 76 1.75 6.95 -7.63
CA ALA A 76 2.57 5.78 -7.30
C ALA A 76 3.42 5.31 -8.49
N LEU A 77 2.92 5.45 -9.72
CA LEU A 77 3.65 5.09 -10.94
C LEU A 77 4.89 5.97 -11.17
N SER A 78 4.89 7.21 -10.65
CA SER A 78 6.05 8.10 -10.73
C SER A 78 7.21 7.67 -9.82
N LEU A 79 7.01 6.68 -8.96
CA LEU A 79 8.12 6.05 -8.22
C LEU A 79 9.12 5.36 -9.16
N MET A 80 8.65 4.85 -10.29
CA MET A 80 9.49 4.16 -11.27
C MET A 80 10.55 5.06 -11.91
N ASP A 81 10.38 6.38 -11.81
CA ASP A 81 11.36 7.37 -12.25
C ASP A 81 12.50 7.59 -11.21
N ARG A 82 12.48 6.87 -10.07
CA ARG A 82 13.41 7.01 -8.95
C ARG A 82 14.19 5.73 -8.67
N PRO A 83 15.15 5.35 -9.50
CA PRO A 83 15.77 4.02 -9.48
C PRO A 83 16.66 3.73 -8.26
N GLU A 84 17.19 4.76 -7.59
CA GLU A 84 18.19 4.62 -6.52
C GLU A 84 17.58 4.37 -5.12
N GLU A 85 16.26 4.43 -4.97
CA GLU A 85 15.62 4.39 -3.66
C GLU A 85 15.25 2.96 -3.26
N THR A 86 15.49 2.62 -1.99
CA THR A 86 15.18 1.30 -1.43
C THR A 86 14.44 1.40 -0.10
N PHE A 87 13.63 0.40 0.20
CA PHE A 87 12.82 0.30 1.41
C PHE A 87 12.97 -1.09 2.03
N ASP A 88 12.74 -1.21 3.34
CA ASP A 88 12.67 -2.52 3.97
C ASP A 88 11.28 -3.12 3.83
N PHE A 89 10.24 -2.29 3.84
CA PHE A 89 8.85 -2.71 3.79
C PHE A 89 8.01 -1.72 2.98
N VAL A 90 7.22 -2.24 2.05
CA VAL A 90 6.28 -1.45 1.24
C VAL A 90 4.87 -1.94 1.52
N ILE A 91 3.94 -1.00 1.66
CA ILE A 91 2.50 -1.27 1.86
C ILE A 91 1.73 -0.77 0.64
N LEU A 92 0.86 -1.63 0.12
CA LEU A 92 -0.15 -1.36 -0.90
C LEU A 92 -1.49 -1.82 -0.33
N GLY A 93 -2.15 -0.93 0.42
CA GLY A 93 -3.42 -1.24 1.08
C GLY A 93 -4.60 -0.65 0.33
N ASP A 94 -5.38 -1.50 -0.35
CA ASP A 94 -6.51 -1.11 -1.20
C ASP A 94 -6.11 -0.08 -2.26
N VAL A 95 -5.06 -0.37 -3.00
CA VAL A 95 -4.45 0.54 -4.01
C VAL A 95 -4.24 -0.14 -5.35
N ILE A 96 -3.69 -1.37 -5.37
CA ILE A 96 -3.22 -2.00 -6.60
C ILE A 96 -4.38 -2.32 -7.57
N GLU A 97 -5.57 -2.53 -7.07
CA GLU A 97 -6.79 -2.74 -7.85
C GLU A 97 -7.24 -1.51 -8.64
N HIS A 98 -6.81 -0.32 -8.24
CA HIS A 98 -7.11 0.93 -8.91
C HIS A 98 -6.29 1.13 -10.19
N PHE A 99 -5.15 0.45 -10.34
CA PHE A 99 -4.33 0.51 -11.55
C PHE A 99 -4.87 -0.42 -12.63
N ARG A 100 -4.50 -0.15 -13.88
CA ARG A 100 -4.56 -1.17 -14.91
C ARG A 100 -3.64 -2.33 -14.53
N LYS A 101 -3.98 -3.54 -14.97
CA LYS A 101 -3.20 -4.74 -14.63
C LYS A 101 -1.72 -4.60 -14.99
N SER A 102 -1.42 -4.06 -16.18
CA SER A 102 -0.05 -3.82 -16.62
C SER A 102 0.69 -2.81 -15.75
N GLU A 103 0.06 -1.70 -15.40
CA GLU A 103 0.65 -0.65 -14.54
C GLU A 103 0.99 -1.20 -13.16
N GLY A 104 0.06 -1.97 -12.57
CA GLY A 104 0.30 -2.62 -11.28
C GLY A 104 1.40 -3.68 -11.35
N GLN A 105 1.51 -4.42 -12.45
CA GLN A 105 2.60 -5.37 -12.68
C GLN A 105 3.95 -4.65 -12.80
N ASP A 106 4.03 -3.58 -13.57
CA ASP A 106 5.24 -2.77 -13.74
C ASP A 106 5.70 -2.19 -12.38
N LEU A 107 4.74 -1.70 -11.57
CA LEU A 107 5.03 -1.20 -10.23
C LEU A 107 5.58 -2.31 -9.31
N LEU A 108 4.97 -3.50 -9.32
CA LEU A 108 5.46 -4.62 -8.51
C LEU A 108 6.84 -5.09 -8.97
N GLU A 109 7.11 -5.15 -10.27
CA GLU A 109 8.42 -5.48 -10.82
C GLU A 109 9.47 -4.46 -10.38
N TYR A 110 9.14 -3.17 -10.46
CA TYR A 110 10.00 -2.12 -9.95
C TYR A 110 10.30 -2.29 -8.46
N LEU A 111 9.29 -2.55 -7.63
CA LEU A 111 9.42 -2.71 -6.19
C LEU A 111 10.20 -3.97 -5.80
N ASN A 112 10.13 -5.05 -6.60
CA ASN A 112 10.81 -6.31 -6.35
C ASN A 112 12.35 -6.16 -6.17
N TYR A 113 12.94 -5.18 -6.83
CA TYR A 113 14.36 -4.87 -6.71
C TYR A 113 14.69 -3.76 -5.70
N ARG A 114 13.66 -3.16 -5.06
CA ARG A 114 13.82 -1.97 -4.22
C ARG A 114 13.27 -2.11 -2.81
N CYS A 115 12.66 -3.24 -2.50
CA CYS A 115 12.23 -3.52 -1.14
C CYS A 115 12.46 -4.99 -0.78
N LYS A 116 12.50 -5.26 0.52
CA LYS A 116 12.66 -6.62 1.03
C LYS A 116 11.32 -7.33 1.14
N PHE A 117 10.28 -6.59 1.55
CA PHE A 117 8.94 -7.12 1.75
C PHE A 117 7.90 -6.15 1.18
N ILE A 118 6.87 -6.71 0.57
CA ILE A 118 5.68 -5.99 0.10
C ILE A 118 4.47 -6.60 0.77
N LEU A 119 3.69 -5.77 1.48
CA LEU A 119 2.36 -6.12 1.94
C LEU A 119 1.34 -5.60 0.93
N ILE A 120 0.53 -6.48 0.40
CA ILE A 120 -0.58 -6.13 -0.48
C ILE A 120 -1.87 -6.57 0.20
N VAL A 121 -2.76 -5.60 0.44
CA VAL A 121 -4.14 -5.84 0.85
C VAL A 121 -5.02 -5.34 -0.30
N THR A 122 -5.85 -6.21 -0.84
CA THR A 122 -6.68 -5.88 -2.00
C THR A 122 -7.93 -6.77 -2.02
N PRO A 123 -9.10 -6.26 -2.45
CA PRO A 123 -10.27 -7.09 -2.64
C PRO A 123 -10.09 -8.03 -3.83
N GLU A 124 -10.49 -9.29 -3.69
CA GLU A 124 -10.45 -10.22 -4.82
C GLU A 124 -11.52 -9.95 -5.87
N CYS A 125 -12.69 -9.51 -5.45
CA CYS A 125 -13.82 -9.28 -6.33
C CYS A 125 -14.77 -8.26 -5.71
N MET A 126 -14.52 -6.99 -5.95
CA MET A 126 -15.40 -5.90 -5.55
C MET A 126 -15.55 -4.93 -6.71
N PRO A 127 -16.63 -5.08 -7.53
CA PRO A 127 -16.88 -4.15 -8.61
C PRO A 127 -17.07 -2.73 -8.07
N MET A 128 -16.28 -1.81 -8.55
CA MET A 128 -16.41 -0.39 -8.23
C MET A 128 -16.11 0.43 -9.48
N SER A 129 -17.09 1.20 -9.92
CA SER A 129 -16.93 2.12 -11.04
C SER A 129 -16.89 3.56 -10.53
N SER A 130 -16.02 4.37 -11.11
CA SER A 130 -15.95 5.81 -10.86
C SER A 130 -15.79 6.57 -12.17
N PRO A 131 -16.29 7.81 -12.25
CA PRO A 131 -15.96 8.71 -13.37
C PRO A 131 -14.46 8.98 -13.50
N ASN A 132 -13.73 8.95 -12.38
CA ASN A 132 -12.28 8.97 -12.37
C ASN A 132 -11.76 7.53 -12.45
N PHE A 133 -10.96 7.24 -13.48
CA PHE A 133 -10.45 5.90 -13.73
C PHE A 133 -9.74 5.30 -12.49
N TYR A 134 -8.86 6.06 -11.85
CA TYR A 134 -8.08 5.57 -10.71
C TYR A 134 -8.83 5.55 -9.35
N GLU A 135 -10.09 5.97 -9.32
CA GLU A 135 -10.98 5.77 -8.17
C GLU A 135 -11.82 4.50 -8.29
N GLY A 136 -11.87 3.89 -9.48
CA GLY A 136 -12.55 2.63 -9.74
C GLY A 136 -11.63 1.42 -9.55
N HIS A 137 -12.21 0.22 -9.40
CA HIS A 137 -11.45 -1.01 -9.43
C HIS A 137 -11.26 -1.46 -10.88
N ASN A 138 -10.04 -1.37 -11.37
CA ASN A 138 -9.69 -1.57 -12.77
C ASN A 138 -8.96 -2.88 -13.03
N SER A 139 -8.53 -3.57 -11.97
CA SER A 139 -7.83 -4.85 -12.10
C SER A 139 -8.10 -5.79 -10.94
N LEU A 140 -8.08 -7.08 -11.25
CA LEU A 140 -8.26 -8.15 -10.29
C LEU A 140 -6.90 -8.73 -9.89
N TRP A 141 -6.68 -8.84 -8.58
CA TRP A 141 -5.45 -9.38 -8.02
C TRP A 141 -5.72 -10.63 -7.18
N ARG A 142 -4.91 -11.66 -7.40
CA ARG A 142 -4.98 -12.95 -6.73
C ARG A 142 -3.56 -13.47 -6.49
N PRO A 143 -3.34 -14.48 -5.63
CA PRO A 143 -2.01 -15.06 -5.45
C PRO A 143 -1.32 -15.44 -6.76
N GLN A 144 -2.07 -15.94 -7.75
CA GLN A 144 -1.53 -16.27 -9.07
C GLN A 144 -1.00 -15.05 -9.85
N SER A 145 -1.46 -13.85 -9.51
CA SER A 145 -0.93 -12.60 -10.08
C SER A 145 0.45 -12.24 -9.54
N MET A 146 0.86 -12.88 -8.43
CA MET A 146 2.12 -12.66 -7.72
C MET A 146 3.12 -13.81 -7.94
N GLN A 147 2.96 -14.61 -9.00
CA GLN A 147 3.77 -15.81 -9.25
C GLN A 147 5.27 -15.54 -9.43
N TRP A 148 5.67 -14.29 -9.66
CA TRP A 148 7.06 -13.86 -9.79
C TRP A 148 7.69 -13.42 -8.46
N HIS A 149 6.92 -13.48 -7.37
CA HIS A 149 7.36 -13.09 -6.03
C HIS A 149 7.26 -14.30 -5.10
N ASP A 150 8.21 -14.41 -4.18
CA ASP A 150 8.12 -15.39 -3.10
C ASP A 150 7.02 -14.98 -2.12
N LEU A 151 6.00 -15.81 -1.97
CA LEU A 151 4.95 -15.60 -0.99
C LEU A 151 5.44 -16.04 0.39
N TRP A 152 5.70 -15.07 1.26
CA TRP A 152 6.07 -15.34 2.65
C TRP A 152 4.86 -15.60 3.53
N ALA A 153 3.77 -14.87 3.33
CA ALA A 153 2.49 -15.07 4.03
C ALA A 153 1.32 -14.75 3.10
N HIS A 154 0.27 -15.55 3.19
CA HIS A 154 -0.97 -15.30 2.47
C HIS A 154 -2.15 -15.58 3.40
N CYS A 155 -3.01 -14.58 3.59
CA CYS A 155 -4.24 -14.68 4.33
C CYS A 155 -5.41 -14.26 3.45
N ARG A 156 -6.53 -14.94 3.58
CA ARG A 156 -7.76 -14.62 2.87
C ARG A 156 -8.92 -14.54 3.83
N ASN A 157 -9.70 -13.50 3.71
CA ASN A 157 -11.00 -13.39 4.36
C ASN A 157 -12.09 -13.75 3.33
N ASN A 158 -12.98 -14.66 3.71
CA ASN A 158 -14.12 -15.07 2.85
C ASN A 158 -15.30 -14.08 2.90
N VAL A 159 -15.12 -12.90 3.45
CA VAL A 159 -16.15 -11.86 3.41
C VAL A 159 -16.23 -11.36 1.97
N MET A 160 -17.29 -11.80 1.29
CA MET A 160 -17.66 -11.19 0.00
C MET A 160 -18.33 -9.86 0.31
N HIS A 161 -17.73 -8.79 -0.15
CA HIS A 161 -18.35 -7.48 -0.19
C HIS A 161 -19.09 -7.36 -1.52
N PHE A 162 -20.40 -7.25 -1.45
CA PHE A 162 -21.27 -6.98 -2.61
C PHE A 162 -21.48 -5.49 -2.75
#